data_273c6f196a518780c484ae1c7c8da624
#
_entry.id   273c6f196a518780c484ae1c7c8da624
#
_cell.length_a   1.000
_cell.length_b   1.000
_cell.length_c   1.000
_cell.angle_alpha   90.00
_cell.angle_beta   90.00
_cell.angle_gamma   90.00
#
_symmetry.space_group_name_H-M   'P 1'
#
loop_
_entity.id
_entity.type
_entity.pdbx_description
1 polymer ?
#
loop_
_entity_poly.entity_id
_entity_poly.type
_entity_poly.pdbx_seq_one_letter_code
_entity_poly.pdbx_strand_id
1 'polypeptide(L)'
;MTVALSLTALALLSGALRGLPAEALGQAEVVTATPTIFGGEALGALQARVGEWAVGAIRLFGLMPAVLFGVYAGRRSVLAWGPERKRLLGLVAVAGLAVGILAGVPSALMAASIWTDPALGISAVAGTLHLAGGYAAAAGYLALFALLAAAVRQSPGPLVKALSVSGQRSLTLYLSQSLLFLVLFDPDFFGLGDNFGIAVNSAVAVGVWVVGVLSALLMDRLSVRGPAEVLLRRLTYRPPARSAGPRPRRGPDRPKGPTPRSGVSRRV
;
A
#
# COMPACT_ATOMS: atom_id res chain seq x y z
N MET A 1 27.98 1.23 8.67
CA MET A 1 28.57 1.04 7.33
C MET A 1 28.16 -0.31 6.73
N THR A 2 28.31 -1.42 7.42
CA THR A 2 27.95 -2.78 6.94
C THR A 2 26.49 -2.92 6.50
N VAL A 3 25.52 -2.47 7.31
CA VAL A 3 24.08 -2.55 6.97
C VAL A 3 23.74 -1.77 5.68
N ALA A 4 24.32 -0.58 5.51
CA ALA A 4 24.08 0.20 4.29
C ALA A 4 24.66 -0.50 3.05
N LEU A 5 25.85 -1.08 3.16
CA LEU A 5 26.47 -1.86 2.08
C LEU A 5 25.63 -3.10 1.73
N SER A 6 25.14 -3.82 2.74
CA SER A 6 24.29 -5.00 2.52
C SER A 6 22.97 -4.62 1.83
N LEU A 7 22.32 -3.54 2.24
CA LEU A 7 21.08 -3.05 1.60
C LEU A 7 21.35 -2.61 0.16
N THR A 8 22.46 -1.95 -0.11
CA THR A 8 22.85 -1.56 -1.47
C THR A 8 23.10 -2.78 -2.35
N ALA A 9 23.86 -3.77 -1.85
CA ALA A 9 24.11 -5.01 -2.57
C ALA A 9 22.81 -5.78 -2.89
N LEU A 10 21.90 -5.89 -1.91
CA LEU A 10 20.59 -6.51 -2.11
C LEU A 10 19.73 -5.73 -3.11
N ALA A 11 19.78 -4.41 -3.10
CA ALA A 11 19.06 -3.59 -4.07
C ALA A 11 19.61 -3.77 -5.49
N LEU A 12 20.94 -3.80 -5.65
CA LEU A 12 21.59 -4.06 -6.93
C LEU A 12 21.25 -5.46 -7.46
N LEU A 13 21.34 -6.49 -6.60
CA LEU A 13 20.99 -7.86 -6.95
C LEU A 13 19.50 -7.96 -7.36
N SER A 14 18.61 -7.35 -6.58
CA SER A 14 17.17 -7.30 -6.91
C SER A 14 16.91 -6.59 -8.24
N GLY A 15 17.64 -5.52 -8.55
CA GLY A 15 17.55 -4.81 -9.82
C GLY A 15 18.03 -5.66 -11.00
N ALA A 16 19.18 -6.32 -10.85
CA ALA A 16 19.71 -7.22 -11.86
C ALA A 16 18.75 -8.38 -12.15
N LEU A 17 18.21 -9.03 -11.12
CA LEU A 17 17.25 -10.12 -11.25
C LEU A 17 15.95 -9.70 -11.95
N ARG A 18 15.53 -8.44 -11.83
CA ARG A 18 14.36 -7.91 -12.54
C ARG A 18 14.59 -7.75 -14.04
N GLY A 19 15.82 -7.49 -14.44
CA GLY A 19 16.19 -7.34 -15.86
C GLY A 19 16.46 -8.66 -16.57
N LEU A 20 16.64 -9.78 -15.84
CA LEU A 20 16.88 -11.06 -16.45
C LEU A 20 15.57 -11.68 -16.97
N PRO A 21 15.58 -12.33 -18.14
CA PRO A 21 14.44 -13.10 -18.63
C PRO A 21 14.14 -14.28 -17.68
N ALA A 22 12.88 -14.69 -17.62
CA ALA A 22 12.43 -15.76 -16.71
C ALA A 22 13.20 -17.08 -16.93
N GLU A 23 13.52 -17.39 -18.16
CA GLU A 23 14.30 -18.56 -18.58
C GLU A 23 15.71 -18.59 -17.96
N ALA A 24 16.37 -17.43 -17.89
CA ALA A 24 17.69 -17.31 -17.28
C ALA A 24 17.68 -17.52 -15.77
N LEU A 25 16.51 -17.41 -15.14
CA LEU A 25 16.29 -17.67 -13.72
C LEU A 25 15.81 -19.10 -13.44
N GLY A 26 15.75 -19.96 -14.47
CA GLY A 26 15.19 -21.32 -14.36
C GLY A 26 13.70 -21.32 -14.01
N GLN A 27 13.03 -20.18 -14.17
CA GLN A 27 11.59 -20.08 -14.06
C GLN A 27 11.00 -20.52 -15.40
N ALA A 28 10.32 -21.67 -15.42
CA ALA A 28 9.47 -22.00 -16.54
C ALA A 28 8.52 -20.83 -16.79
N GLU A 29 8.12 -20.67 -18.03
CA GLU A 29 7.19 -19.62 -18.49
C GLU A 29 5.82 -19.78 -17.80
N VAL A 30 5.78 -19.41 -16.51
CA VAL A 30 4.62 -19.61 -15.62
C VAL A 30 3.55 -18.54 -15.85
N VAL A 31 3.82 -17.57 -16.74
CA VAL A 31 2.99 -16.36 -16.82
C VAL A 31 1.73 -16.54 -17.68
N THR A 32 1.59 -17.63 -18.44
CA THR A 32 0.47 -17.77 -19.40
C THR A 32 -0.59 -18.81 -19.03
N ALA A 33 -0.31 -19.70 -18.10
CA ALA A 33 -1.35 -20.60 -17.59
C ALA A 33 -1.69 -20.19 -16.15
N THR A 34 -2.83 -19.55 -15.96
CA THR A 34 -3.41 -19.39 -14.62
C THR A 34 -3.73 -20.81 -14.13
N PRO A 35 -2.94 -21.38 -13.21
CA PRO A 35 -3.24 -22.74 -12.76
C PRO A 35 -4.58 -22.67 -12.04
N THR A 36 -5.52 -23.46 -12.49
CA THR A 36 -6.84 -23.58 -11.89
C THR A 36 -6.69 -24.05 -10.45
N ILE A 37 -7.37 -23.39 -9.53
CA ILE A 37 -7.29 -23.71 -8.09
C ILE A 37 -7.82 -25.13 -7.85
N PHE A 38 -8.76 -25.59 -8.67
CA PHE A 38 -9.48 -26.86 -8.54
C PHE A 38 -9.15 -27.88 -9.62
N GLY A 39 -8.41 -27.50 -10.67
CA GLY A 39 -7.92 -28.43 -11.69
C GLY A 39 -6.89 -29.38 -11.09
N GLY A 40 -6.85 -30.64 -11.54
CA GLY A 40 -5.99 -31.70 -11.02
C GLY A 40 -4.47 -31.45 -11.02
N GLU A 41 -4.04 -30.25 -11.38
CA GLU A 41 -2.68 -29.73 -11.36
C GLU A 41 -2.36 -28.84 -10.14
N ALA A 42 -3.21 -28.83 -9.12
CA ALA A 42 -3.04 -27.97 -7.94
C ALA A 42 -1.66 -28.13 -7.27
N LEU A 43 -1.08 -29.33 -7.29
CA LEU A 43 0.25 -29.57 -6.72
C LEU A 43 1.35 -28.92 -7.59
N GLY A 44 1.27 -29.02 -8.91
CA GLY A 44 2.19 -28.37 -9.84
C GLY A 44 2.10 -26.82 -9.73
N ALA A 45 0.90 -26.30 -9.65
CA ALA A 45 0.63 -24.88 -9.39
C ALA A 45 1.24 -24.41 -8.07
N LEU A 46 1.12 -25.20 -7.00
CA LEU A 46 1.71 -24.88 -5.70
C LEU A 46 3.23 -24.86 -5.77
N GLN A 47 3.86 -25.85 -6.42
CA GLN A 47 5.32 -25.91 -6.58
C GLN A 47 5.85 -24.71 -7.38
N ALA A 48 5.20 -24.35 -8.49
CA ALA A 48 5.54 -23.18 -9.28
C ALA A 48 5.45 -21.90 -8.44
N ARG A 49 4.38 -21.72 -7.67
CA ARG A 49 4.20 -20.57 -6.78
C ARG A 49 5.24 -20.50 -5.66
N VAL A 50 5.64 -21.63 -5.09
CA VAL A 50 6.72 -21.65 -4.08
C VAL A 50 8.03 -21.17 -4.67
N GLY A 51 8.37 -21.57 -5.91
CA GLY A 51 9.54 -21.05 -6.64
C GLY A 51 9.46 -19.53 -6.88
N GLU A 52 8.32 -19.04 -7.34
CA GLU A 52 8.06 -17.61 -7.52
C GLU A 52 8.17 -16.82 -6.21
N TRP A 53 7.68 -17.39 -5.12
CA TRP A 53 7.76 -16.79 -3.79
C TRP A 53 9.20 -16.61 -3.32
N ALA A 54 10.05 -17.60 -3.56
CA ALA A 54 11.47 -17.54 -3.18
C ALA A 54 12.19 -16.40 -3.92
N VAL A 55 12.00 -16.30 -5.24
CA VAL A 55 12.57 -15.20 -6.05
C VAL A 55 11.88 -13.87 -5.71
N GLY A 56 10.57 -13.89 -5.50
CA GLY A 56 9.79 -12.72 -5.07
C GLY A 56 10.27 -12.14 -3.74
N ALA A 57 10.61 -12.99 -2.77
CA ALA A 57 11.17 -12.57 -1.49
C ALA A 57 12.47 -11.79 -1.66
N ILE A 58 13.40 -12.26 -2.52
CA ILE A 58 14.63 -11.53 -2.84
C ILE A 58 14.31 -10.17 -3.49
N ARG A 59 13.34 -10.15 -4.42
CA ARG A 59 12.89 -8.90 -5.08
C ARG A 59 12.29 -7.91 -4.10
N LEU A 60 11.63 -8.36 -3.01
CA LEU A 60 11.10 -7.50 -1.95
C LEU A 60 12.20 -6.75 -1.19
N PHE A 61 13.38 -7.35 -1.00
CA PHE A 61 14.50 -6.64 -0.38
C PHE A 61 14.94 -5.43 -1.20
N GLY A 62 14.76 -5.44 -2.51
CA GLY A 62 14.97 -4.29 -3.38
C GLY A 62 14.04 -3.11 -3.07
N LEU A 63 12.94 -3.30 -2.36
CA LEU A 63 12.06 -2.21 -1.93
C LEU A 63 12.49 -1.56 -0.60
N MET A 64 13.41 -2.18 0.14
CA MET A 64 13.84 -1.66 1.45
C MET A 64 14.35 -0.22 1.44
N PRO A 65 15.15 0.23 0.46
CA PRO A 65 15.53 1.63 0.38
C PRO A 65 14.34 2.58 0.26
N ALA A 66 13.32 2.22 -0.52
CA ALA A 66 12.10 3.03 -0.66
C ALA A 66 11.30 3.06 0.64
N VAL A 67 11.19 1.93 1.36
CA VAL A 67 10.53 1.85 2.67
C VAL A 67 11.24 2.74 3.69
N LEU A 68 12.56 2.65 3.79
CA LEU A 68 13.35 3.48 4.71
C LEU A 68 13.23 4.96 4.37
N PHE A 69 13.23 5.30 3.08
CA PHE A 69 12.99 6.66 2.62
C PHE A 69 11.59 7.14 3.01
N GLY A 70 10.56 6.30 2.84
CA GLY A 70 9.19 6.59 3.27
C GLY A 70 9.07 6.84 4.77
N VAL A 71 9.73 6.00 5.59
CA VAL A 71 9.81 6.20 7.06
C VAL A 71 10.50 7.53 7.41
N TYR A 72 11.60 7.84 6.75
CA TYR A 72 12.31 9.11 6.93
C TYR A 72 11.42 10.31 6.56
N ALA A 73 10.78 10.27 5.40
CA ALA A 73 9.87 11.30 4.92
C ALA A 73 8.66 11.48 5.85
N GLY A 74 8.11 10.38 6.37
CA GLY A 74 7.03 10.39 7.36
C GLY A 74 7.46 11.06 8.67
N ARG A 75 8.63 10.72 9.20
CA ARG A 75 9.21 11.38 10.39
C ARG A 75 9.46 12.87 10.20
N ARG A 76 9.75 13.29 8.98
CA ARG A 76 9.93 14.71 8.61
C ARG A 76 8.61 15.40 8.24
N SER A 77 7.49 14.68 8.28
CA SER A 77 6.15 15.19 7.91
C SER A 77 6.15 15.90 6.55
N VAL A 78 6.84 15.31 5.55
CA VAL A 78 7.03 15.93 4.22
C VAL A 78 5.70 16.31 3.57
N LEU A 79 4.65 15.49 3.75
CA LEU A 79 3.31 15.76 3.24
C LEU A 79 2.61 16.97 3.90
N ALA A 80 3.13 17.45 5.03
CA ALA A 80 2.61 18.61 5.73
C ALA A 80 3.45 19.89 5.48
N TRP A 81 4.46 19.84 4.61
CA TRP A 81 5.28 21.00 4.30
C TRP A 81 4.45 22.11 3.67
N GLY A 82 4.72 23.32 4.11
CA GLY A 82 3.98 24.51 3.71
C GLY A 82 4.45 25.11 2.37
N PRO A 83 3.88 26.27 2.00
CA PRO A 83 4.15 26.97 0.76
C PRO A 83 5.61 27.34 0.54
N GLU A 84 6.37 27.52 1.62
CA GLU A 84 7.78 27.91 1.61
C GLU A 84 8.68 26.89 0.89
N ARG A 85 8.24 25.63 0.82
CA ARG A 85 9.00 24.53 0.19
C ARG A 85 8.48 24.11 -1.17
N LYS A 86 7.50 24.83 -1.73
CA LYS A 86 6.90 24.49 -3.03
C LYS A 86 7.93 24.34 -4.16
N ARG A 87 8.93 25.24 -4.21
CA ARG A 87 9.98 25.17 -5.24
C ARG A 87 10.82 23.90 -5.11
N LEU A 88 11.24 23.54 -3.88
CA LEU A 88 11.96 22.30 -3.64
C LEU A 88 11.13 21.06 -4.00
N LEU A 89 9.87 21.01 -3.55
CA LEU A 89 8.97 19.93 -3.89
C LEU A 89 8.73 19.83 -5.40
N GLY A 90 8.56 20.96 -6.09
CA GLY A 90 8.42 20.99 -7.55
C GLY A 90 9.67 20.46 -8.27
N LEU A 91 10.86 20.86 -7.83
CA LEU A 91 12.11 20.36 -8.40
C LEU A 91 12.26 18.86 -8.19
N VAL A 92 12.02 18.36 -6.95
CA VAL A 92 12.08 16.94 -6.62
C VAL A 92 11.05 16.14 -7.41
N ALA A 93 9.84 16.69 -7.59
CA ALA A 93 8.79 16.04 -8.38
C ALA A 93 9.22 15.87 -9.84
N VAL A 94 9.64 16.96 -10.48
CA VAL A 94 10.04 16.95 -11.90
C VAL A 94 11.29 16.09 -12.10
N ALA A 95 12.35 16.34 -11.33
CA ALA A 95 13.61 15.61 -11.47
C ALA A 95 13.45 14.12 -11.16
N GLY A 96 12.74 13.77 -10.08
CA GLY A 96 12.53 12.38 -9.68
C GLY A 96 11.72 11.61 -10.72
N LEU A 97 10.65 12.18 -11.24
CA LEU A 97 9.85 11.56 -12.30
C LEU A 97 10.63 11.47 -13.62
N ALA A 98 11.35 12.52 -14.02
CA ALA A 98 12.17 12.47 -15.23
C ALA A 98 13.26 11.38 -15.15
N VAL A 99 13.99 11.29 -14.05
CA VAL A 99 14.99 10.24 -13.83
C VAL A 99 14.34 8.86 -13.85
N GLY A 100 13.17 8.70 -13.21
CA GLY A 100 12.45 7.43 -13.21
C GLY A 100 12.02 6.99 -14.61
N ILE A 101 11.48 7.91 -15.41
CA ILE A 101 11.08 7.63 -16.80
C ILE A 101 12.30 7.27 -17.64
N LEU A 102 13.34 8.11 -17.63
CA LEU A 102 14.54 7.87 -18.44
C LEU A 102 15.26 6.57 -18.09
N ALA A 103 15.38 6.26 -16.81
CA ALA A 103 15.98 5.02 -16.35
C ALA A 103 15.10 3.78 -16.65
N GLY A 104 13.81 3.97 -16.84
CA GLY A 104 12.88 2.90 -17.22
C GLY A 104 12.85 2.59 -18.72
N VAL A 105 13.33 3.52 -19.60
CA VAL A 105 13.26 3.37 -21.05
C VAL A 105 13.88 2.05 -21.57
N PRO A 106 15.10 1.66 -21.15
CA PRO A 106 15.68 0.40 -21.64
C PRO A 106 14.80 -0.82 -21.36
N SER A 107 14.29 -0.92 -20.12
CA SER A 107 13.39 -2.02 -19.74
C SER A 107 12.05 -1.96 -20.49
N ALA A 108 11.52 -0.77 -20.77
CA ALA A 108 10.30 -0.59 -21.54
C ALA A 108 10.48 -1.01 -23.01
N LEU A 109 11.62 -0.69 -23.63
CA LEU A 109 11.93 -1.10 -25.00
C LEU A 109 12.05 -2.62 -25.12
N MET A 110 12.64 -3.28 -24.13
CA MET A 110 12.71 -4.75 -24.07
C MET A 110 11.30 -5.36 -23.88
N ALA A 111 10.51 -4.83 -22.95
CA ALA A 111 9.14 -5.31 -22.69
C ALA A 111 8.20 -5.11 -23.90
N ALA A 112 8.43 -4.06 -24.69
CA ALA A 112 7.68 -3.81 -25.93
C ALA A 112 8.20 -4.62 -27.12
N SER A 113 9.18 -5.51 -26.93
CA SER A 113 9.83 -6.29 -28.00
C SER A 113 10.41 -5.43 -29.13
N ILE A 114 10.74 -4.16 -28.84
CA ILE A 114 11.44 -3.25 -29.76
C ILE A 114 12.94 -3.53 -29.70
N TRP A 115 13.45 -3.85 -28.53
CA TRP A 115 14.84 -4.27 -28.30
C TRP A 115 14.83 -5.77 -27.99
N THR A 116 14.98 -6.58 -29.04
CA THR A 116 15.02 -8.04 -28.96
C THR A 116 16.44 -8.53 -28.67
N ASP A 117 16.55 -9.63 -27.96
CA ASP A 117 17.80 -10.36 -27.67
C ASP A 117 18.95 -9.53 -27.07
N PRO A 118 18.71 -8.71 -26.04
CA PRO A 118 19.79 -8.05 -25.35
C PRO A 118 20.67 -9.07 -24.61
N ALA A 119 22.00 -8.86 -24.62
CA ALA A 119 22.89 -9.67 -23.81
C ALA A 119 22.48 -9.64 -22.33
N LEU A 120 22.63 -10.76 -21.60
CA LEU A 120 22.22 -10.90 -20.19
C LEU A 120 22.75 -9.77 -19.30
N GLY A 121 24.00 -9.32 -19.52
CA GLY A 121 24.58 -8.20 -18.78
C GLY A 121 23.84 -6.89 -19.02
N ILE A 122 23.39 -6.63 -20.26
CA ILE A 122 22.61 -5.43 -20.61
C ILE A 122 21.25 -5.48 -19.95
N SER A 123 20.59 -6.64 -19.98
CA SER A 123 19.29 -6.86 -19.33
C SER A 123 19.38 -6.63 -17.81
N ALA A 124 20.43 -7.15 -17.16
CA ALA A 124 20.67 -6.95 -15.74
C ALA A 124 20.92 -5.48 -15.39
N VAL A 125 21.68 -4.75 -16.22
CA VAL A 125 21.91 -3.30 -16.04
C VAL A 125 20.62 -2.54 -16.25
N ALA A 126 19.82 -2.85 -17.27
CA ALA A 126 18.53 -2.21 -17.52
C ALA A 126 17.57 -2.40 -16.34
N GLY A 127 17.48 -3.61 -15.77
CA GLY A 127 16.69 -3.88 -14.57
C GLY A 127 17.17 -3.12 -13.34
N THR A 128 18.47 -2.99 -13.18
CA THR A 128 19.09 -2.20 -12.08
C THR A 128 18.78 -0.71 -12.24
N LEU A 129 18.92 -0.16 -13.45
CA LEU A 129 18.58 1.23 -13.75
C LEU A 129 17.10 1.50 -13.52
N HIS A 130 16.23 0.60 -13.97
CA HIS A 130 14.79 0.71 -13.74
C HIS A 130 14.46 0.76 -12.24
N LEU A 131 15.06 -0.10 -11.44
CA LEU A 131 14.85 -0.10 -9.98
C LEU A 131 15.39 1.17 -9.33
N ALA A 132 16.59 1.61 -9.68
CA ALA A 132 17.20 2.84 -9.16
C ALA A 132 16.39 4.08 -9.56
N GLY A 133 15.96 4.15 -10.82
CA GLY A 133 15.04 5.18 -11.31
C GLY A 133 13.69 5.16 -10.60
N GLY A 134 13.21 3.97 -10.24
CA GLY A 134 12.00 3.80 -9.43
C GLY A 134 12.09 4.44 -8.05
N TYR A 135 13.26 4.43 -7.41
CA TYR A 135 13.45 5.15 -6.13
C TYR A 135 13.41 6.67 -6.32
N ALA A 136 14.00 7.17 -7.41
CA ALA A 136 13.92 8.59 -7.76
C ALA A 136 12.47 9.00 -8.07
N ALA A 137 11.75 8.18 -8.83
CA ALA A 137 10.33 8.38 -9.11
C ALA A 137 9.48 8.35 -7.84
N ALA A 138 9.75 7.46 -6.90
CA ALA A 138 9.04 7.40 -5.61
C ALA A 138 9.20 8.70 -4.82
N ALA A 139 10.41 9.28 -4.79
CA ALA A 139 10.63 10.60 -4.20
C ALA A 139 9.87 11.70 -4.96
N GLY A 140 9.85 11.62 -6.31
CA GLY A 140 9.09 12.50 -7.18
C GLY A 140 7.59 12.44 -6.91
N TYR A 141 7.00 11.26 -6.83
CA TYR A 141 5.59 11.08 -6.48
C TYR A 141 5.27 11.60 -5.08
N LEU A 142 6.13 11.33 -4.09
CA LEU A 142 5.93 11.85 -2.73
C LEU A 142 5.88 13.38 -2.73
N ALA A 143 6.79 14.04 -3.46
CA ALA A 143 6.82 15.49 -3.59
C ALA A 143 5.57 16.01 -4.34
N LEU A 144 5.15 15.33 -5.40
CA LEU A 144 3.93 15.64 -6.13
C LEU A 144 2.69 15.55 -5.24
N PHE A 145 2.54 14.47 -4.46
CA PHE A 145 1.44 14.32 -3.52
C PHE A 145 1.47 15.36 -2.40
N ALA A 146 2.66 15.77 -1.94
CA ALA A 146 2.77 16.88 -0.98
C ALA A 146 2.27 18.21 -1.57
N LEU A 147 2.60 18.50 -2.85
CA LEU A 147 2.09 19.66 -3.56
C LEU A 147 0.58 19.60 -3.75
N LEU A 148 0.05 18.45 -4.17
CA LEU A 148 -1.39 18.25 -4.33
C LEU A 148 -2.13 18.40 -3.01
N ALA A 149 -1.62 17.78 -1.94
CA ALA A 149 -2.20 17.90 -0.60
C ALA A 149 -2.23 19.36 -0.13
N ALA A 150 -1.16 20.14 -0.39
CA ALA A 150 -1.12 21.56 -0.07
C ALA A 150 -2.14 22.37 -0.89
N ALA A 151 -2.36 22.01 -2.17
CA ALA A 151 -3.32 22.69 -3.04
C ALA A 151 -4.78 22.46 -2.65
N VAL A 152 -5.14 21.23 -2.24
CA VAL A 152 -6.53 20.85 -1.89
C VAL A 152 -6.89 21.04 -0.42
N ARG A 153 -5.95 21.50 0.41
CA ARG A 153 -6.11 21.61 1.87
C ARG A 153 -7.25 22.52 2.29
N GLN A 154 -7.54 23.57 1.50
CA GLN A 154 -8.54 24.59 1.84
C GLN A 154 -9.95 24.24 1.35
N SER A 155 -10.08 23.41 0.32
CA SER A 155 -11.38 23.06 -0.27
C SER A 155 -11.31 21.66 -0.89
N PRO A 156 -11.46 20.59 -0.11
CA PRO A 156 -11.47 19.24 -0.66
C PRO A 156 -12.73 19.04 -1.53
N GLY A 157 -12.54 19.00 -2.83
CA GLY A 157 -13.61 18.67 -3.77
C GLY A 157 -14.11 17.22 -3.62
N PRO A 158 -15.22 16.86 -4.27
CA PRO A 158 -15.82 15.53 -4.14
C PRO A 158 -14.88 14.38 -4.53
N LEU A 159 -14.03 14.61 -5.53
CA LEU A 159 -13.01 13.63 -5.94
C LEU A 159 -11.97 13.37 -4.85
N VAL A 160 -11.46 14.44 -4.21
CA VAL A 160 -10.50 14.33 -3.12
C VAL A 160 -11.13 13.61 -1.93
N LYS A 161 -12.40 13.88 -1.64
CA LYS A 161 -13.16 13.17 -0.62
C LYS A 161 -13.27 11.68 -0.97
N ALA A 162 -13.65 11.34 -2.20
CA ALA A 162 -13.77 9.95 -2.65
C ALA A 162 -12.45 9.18 -2.52
N LEU A 163 -11.33 9.76 -2.97
CA LEU A 163 -10.01 9.16 -2.86
C LEU A 163 -9.55 9.01 -1.41
N SER A 164 -9.79 10.03 -0.57
CA SER A 164 -9.45 9.97 0.85
C SER A 164 -10.23 8.89 1.60
N VAL A 165 -11.52 8.77 1.33
CA VAL A 165 -12.41 7.76 1.92
C VAL A 165 -11.99 6.35 1.48
N SER A 166 -11.66 6.17 0.20
CA SER A 166 -11.13 4.91 -0.34
C SER A 166 -9.78 4.55 0.29
N GLY A 167 -8.88 5.53 0.44
CA GLY A 167 -7.60 5.33 1.10
C GLY A 167 -7.72 4.87 2.55
N GLN A 168 -8.70 5.37 3.30
CA GLN A 168 -8.96 4.95 4.69
C GLN A 168 -9.45 3.50 4.80
N ARG A 169 -9.96 2.92 3.71
CA ARG A 169 -10.50 1.56 3.59
C ARG A 169 -9.71 0.70 2.61
N SER A 170 -8.46 1.08 2.35
CA SER A 170 -7.63 0.50 1.30
C SER A 170 -7.42 -1.00 1.45
N LEU A 171 -7.26 -1.50 2.68
CA LEU A 171 -7.07 -2.93 2.94
C LEU A 171 -8.33 -3.73 2.56
N THR A 172 -9.51 -3.25 2.98
CA THR A 172 -10.79 -3.87 2.61
C THR A 172 -10.98 -3.87 1.10
N LEU A 173 -10.74 -2.73 0.44
CA LEU A 173 -10.88 -2.62 -1.01
C LEU A 173 -9.90 -3.52 -1.75
N TYR A 174 -8.64 -3.57 -1.32
CA TYR A 174 -7.63 -4.43 -1.92
C TYR A 174 -8.00 -5.91 -1.83
N LEU A 175 -8.40 -6.38 -0.65
CA LEU A 175 -8.83 -7.77 -0.48
C LEU A 175 -10.10 -8.09 -1.27
N SER A 176 -11.07 -7.16 -1.30
CA SER A 176 -12.29 -7.33 -2.09
C SER A 176 -12.00 -7.36 -3.59
N GLN A 177 -11.09 -6.52 -4.10
CA GLN A 177 -10.64 -6.55 -5.49
C GLN A 177 -9.96 -7.88 -5.83
N SER A 178 -9.06 -8.36 -4.98
CA SER A 178 -8.37 -9.63 -5.20
C SER A 178 -9.36 -10.79 -5.29
N LEU A 179 -10.37 -10.81 -4.40
CA LEU A 179 -11.43 -11.82 -4.44
C LEU A 179 -12.30 -11.70 -5.68
N LEU A 180 -12.69 -10.47 -6.07
CA LEU A 180 -13.47 -10.23 -7.28
C LEU A 180 -12.70 -10.64 -8.54
N PHE A 181 -11.41 -10.33 -8.63
CA PHE A 181 -10.60 -10.75 -9.75
C PHE A 181 -10.46 -12.27 -9.82
N LEU A 182 -10.27 -12.94 -8.68
CA LEU A 182 -10.28 -14.39 -8.64
C LEU A 182 -11.59 -14.95 -9.23
N VAL A 183 -12.73 -14.46 -8.76
CA VAL A 183 -14.05 -14.94 -9.22
C VAL A 183 -14.29 -14.61 -10.71
N LEU A 184 -13.86 -13.43 -11.17
CA LEU A 184 -14.13 -13.00 -12.54
C LEU A 184 -13.18 -13.63 -13.56
N PHE A 185 -11.90 -13.80 -13.23
CA PHE A 185 -10.87 -14.19 -14.20
C PHE A 185 -10.42 -15.64 -14.11
N ASP A 186 -10.65 -16.31 -12.98
CA ASP A 186 -10.30 -17.72 -12.84
C ASP A 186 -11.20 -18.59 -13.73
N PRO A 187 -10.62 -19.51 -14.53
CA PRO A 187 -11.36 -20.40 -15.44
C PRO A 187 -12.40 -21.28 -14.74
N ASP A 188 -12.17 -21.62 -13.47
CA ASP A 188 -13.10 -22.45 -12.68
C ASP A 188 -14.36 -21.68 -12.25
N PHE A 189 -14.38 -20.35 -12.41
CA PHE A 189 -15.56 -19.50 -12.13
C PHE A 189 -16.08 -18.88 -13.42
N PHE A 190 -15.89 -17.57 -13.63
CA PHE A 190 -16.40 -16.88 -14.81
C PHE A 190 -15.46 -16.95 -16.02
N GLY A 191 -14.16 -17.20 -15.83
CA GLY A 191 -13.18 -17.39 -16.92
C GLY A 191 -13.07 -16.22 -17.90
N LEU A 192 -13.31 -14.98 -17.44
CA LEU A 192 -13.30 -13.81 -18.34
C LEU A 192 -11.92 -13.56 -18.96
N GLY A 193 -10.84 -14.05 -18.30
CA GLY A 193 -9.46 -13.85 -18.76
C GLY A 193 -9.20 -14.40 -20.16
N ASP A 194 -9.71 -15.59 -20.43
CA ASP A 194 -9.45 -16.33 -21.67
C ASP A 194 -10.47 -15.98 -22.78
N ASN A 195 -11.64 -15.48 -22.40
CA ASN A 195 -12.75 -15.23 -23.32
C ASN A 195 -12.75 -13.83 -23.94
N PHE A 196 -12.02 -12.88 -23.35
CA PHE A 196 -12.05 -11.48 -23.78
C PHE A 196 -10.65 -10.92 -24.02
N GLY A 197 -10.53 -10.02 -24.99
CA GLY A 197 -9.29 -9.32 -25.28
C GLY A 197 -8.90 -8.30 -24.17
N ILE A 198 -7.68 -7.81 -24.24
CA ILE A 198 -7.08 -6.87 -23.27
C ILE A 198 -7.98 -5.66 -22.97
N ALA A 199 -8.66 -5.12 -24.00
CA ALA A 199 -9.51 -3.93 -23.82
C ALA A 199 -10.70 -4.21 -22.90
N VAL A 200 -11.38 -5.35 -23.05
CA VAL A 200 -12.52 -5.73 -22.21
C VAL A 200 -12.05 -6.05 -20.80
N ASN A 201 -10.97 -6.80 -20.65
CA ASN A 201 -10.40 -7.11 -19.34
C ASN A 201 -9.96 -5.83 -18.58
N SER A 202 -9.40 -4.86 -19.31
CA SER A 202 -9.08 -3.54 -18.74
C SER A 202 -10.35 -2.78 -18.30
N ALA A 203 -11.41 -2.82 -19.10
CA ALA A 203 -12.68 -2.18 -18.76
C ALA A 203 -13.32 -2.83 -17.50
N VAL A 204 -13.25 -4.16 -17.39
CA VAL A 204 -13.69 -4.89 -16.19
C VAL A 204 -12.87 -4.47 -14.96
N ALA A 205 -11.56 -4.36 -15.09
CA ALA A 205 -10.68 -3.93 -14.00
C ALA A 205 -11.03 -2.50 -13.52
N VAL A 206 -11.28 -1.58 -14.45
CA VAL A 206 -11.75 -0.22 -14.12
C VAL A 206 -13.12 -0.27 -13.45
N GLY A 207 -14.03 -1.11 -13.94
CA GLY A 207 -15.35 -1.31 -13.33
C GLY A 207 -15.25 -1.79 -11.87
N VAL A 208 -14.43 -2.78 -11.60
CA VAL A 208 -14.15 -3.29 -10.24
C VAL A 208 -13.60 -2.18 -9.35
N TRP A 209 -12.68 -1.36 -9.87
CA TRP A 209 -12.16 -0.21 -9.13
C TRP A 209 -13.24 0.82 -8.81
N VAL A 210 -14.09 1.17 -9.77
CA VAL A 210 -15.22 2.11 -9.57
C VAL A 210 -16.18 1.58 -8.51
N VAL A 211 -16.56 0.30 -8.58
CA VAL A 211 -17.41 -0.36 -7.57
C VAL A 211 -16.75 -0.28 -6.19
N GLY A 212 -15.44 -0.48 -6.11
CA GLY A 212 -14.68 -0.31 -4.87
C GLY A 212 -14.80 1.11 -4.30
N VAL A 213 -14.59 2.14 -5.12
CA VAL A 213 -14.74 3.55 -4.70
C VAL A 213 -16.16 3.86 -4.23
N LEU A 214 -17.17 3.40 -4.96
CA LEU A 214 -18.58 3.59 -4.58
C LEU A 214 -18.90 2.88 -3.26
N SER A 215 -18.39 1.66 -3.07
CA SER A 215 -18.53 0.91 -1.81
C SER A 215 -17.89 1.65 -0.64
N ALA A 216 -16.70 2.24 -0.84
CA ALA A 216 -16.06 3.05 0.20
C ALA A 216 -16.87 4.29 0.56
N LEU A 217 -17.44 4.99 -0.43
CA LEU A 217 -18.31 6.14 -0.21
C LEU A 217 -19.62 5.75 0.52
N LEU A 218 -20.19 4.59 0.19
CA LEU A 218 -21.36 4.06 0.88
C LEU A 218 -21.04 3.74 2.35
N MET A 219 -19.92 3.05 2.60
CA MET A 219 -19.43 2.79 3.96
C MET A 219 -19.20 4.08 4.75
N ASP A 220 -18.74 5.15 4.08
CA ASP A 220 -18.54 6.46 4.72
C ASP A 220 -19.88 7.09 5.14
N ARG A 221 -20.87 7.07 4.24
CA ARG A 221 -22.23 7.55 4.55
C ARG A 221 -22.88 6.77 5.69
N LEU A 222 -22.65 5.47 5.76
CA LEU A 222 -23.15 4.60 6.83
C LEU A 222 -22.32 4.65 8.10
N SER A 223 -21.24 5.46 8.12
CA SER A 223 -20.28 5.55 9.23
C SER A 223 -19.64 4.20 9.61
N VAL A 224 -19.56 3.28 8.66
CA VAL A 224 -18.97 1.94 8.84
C VAL A 224 -17.50 1.98 8.46
N ARG A 225 -16.67 1.36 9.28
CA ARG A 225 -15.26 1.13 8.97
C ARG A 225 -15.11 -0.11 8.09
N GLY A 226 -14.05 -0.15 7.28
CA GLY A 226 -13.76 -1.34 6.49
C GLY A 226 -13.58 -2.58 7.38
N PRO A 227 -14.18 -3.73 7.03
CA PRO A 227 -14.11 -4.93 7.86
C PRO A 227 -12.69 -5.46 8.03
N ALA A 228 -11.84 -5.38 6.99
CA ALA A 228 -10.46 -5.83 7.06
C ALA A 228 -9.59 -4.93 7.97
N GLU A 229 -9.83 -3.61 7.96
CA GLU A 229 -9.17 -2.67 8.86
C GLU A 229 -9.56 -2.92 10.32
N VAL A 230 -10.84 -3.24 10.57
CA VAL A 230 -11.33 -3.60 11.91
C VAL A 230 -10.69 -4.90 12.40
N LEU A 231 -10.63 -5.91 11.53
CA LEU A 231 -10.00 -7.19 11.83
C LEU A 231 -8.51 -7.02 12.15
N LEU A 232 -7.78 -6.33 11.27
CA LEU A 232 -6.36 -6.06 11.48
C LEU A 232 -6.12 -5.32 12.81
N ARG A 233 -6.92 -4.32 13.10
CA ARG A 233 -6.82 -3.56 14.35
C ARG A 233 -7.09 -4.44 15.57
N ARG A 234 -8.05 -5.35 15.51
CA ARG A 234 -8.35 -6.31 16.60
C ARG A 234 -7.20 -7.30 16.82
N LEU A 235 -6.56 -7.76 15.74
CA LEU A 235 -5.44 -8.69 15.81
C LEU A 235 -4.15 -8.01 16.31
N THR A 236 -3.92 -6.75 15.91
CA THR A 236 -2.68 -6.01 16.22
C THR A 236 -2.74 -5.33 17.58
N TYR A 237 -3.87 -4.73 17.92
CA TYR A 237 -4.05 -4.01 19.17
C TYR A 237 -4.86 -4.87 20.13
N ARG A 238 -4.21 -5.59 21.05
CA ARG A 238 -4.88 -6.07 22.27
C ARG A 238 -5.44 -4.85 22.99
N PRO A 239 -6.73 -4.85 23.37
CA PRO A 239 -7.22 -3.79 24.26
C PRO A 239 -6.29 -3.77 25.48
N PRO A 240 -5.79 -2.62 25.93
CA PRO A 240 -5.07 -2.58 27.18
C PRO A 240 -5.98 -3.24 28.22
N ALA A 241 -5.44 -4.24 28.94
CA ALA A 241 -6.15 -4.80 30.08
C ALA A 241 -6.64 -3.58 30.87
N ARG A 242 -7.96 -3.47 31.05
CA ARG A 242 -8.51 -2.43 31.90
C ARG A 242 -7.74 -2.56 33.21
N SER A 243 -6.75 -1.70 33.40
CA SER A 243 -6.17 -1.50 34.72
C SER A 243 -7.38 -1.17 35.58
N ALA A 244 -7.75 -2.09 36.46
CA ALA A 244 -8.69 -1.79 37.50
C ALA A 244 -8.10 -0.59 38.21
N GLY A 245 -8.57 0.61 37.84
CA GLY A 245 -8.13 1.85 38.46
C GLY A 245 -8.24 1.65 39.97
N PRO A 246 -7.30 2.16 40.76
CA PRO A 246 -7.38 2.02 42.21
C PRO A 246 -8.80 2.40 42.61
N ARG A 247 -9.53 1.46 43.21
CA ARG A 247 -10.83 1.76 43.78
C ARG A 247 -10.63 3.02 44.63
N PRO A 248 -11.43 4.10 44.45
CA PRO A 248 -11.31 5.27 45.31
C PRO A 248 -11.36 4.77 46.74
N ARG A 249 -10.26 4.97 47.47
CA ARG A 249 -10.23 4.68 48.89
C ARG A 249 -11.43 5.41 49.48
N ARG A 250 -12.41 4.67 50.00
CA ARG A 250 -13.42 5.23 50.87
C ARG A 250 -12.64 6.02 51.94
N GLY A 251 -12.72 7.32 51.86
CA GLY A 251 -12.19 8.17 52.89
C GLY A 251 -12.86 7.79 54.23
N PRO A 252 -12.14 7.89 55.36
CA PRO A 252 -12.72 7.61 56.65
C PRO A 252 -14.02 8.41 56.80
N ASP A 253 -15.07 7.71 57.26
CA ASP A 253 -16.40 8.29 57.49
C ASP A 253 -16.25 9.63 58.21
N ARG A 254 -16.64 10.71 57.53
CA ARG A 254 -16.76 12.02 58.23
C ARG A 254 -17.76 11.82 59.35
N PRO A 255 -17.41 12.19 60.64
CA PRO A 255 -18.35 12.14 61.72
C PRO A 255 -19.53 13.05 61.36
N LYS A 256 -20.75 12.50 61.51
CA LYS A 256 -21.98 13.25 61.34
C LYS A 256 -21.97 14.40 62.33
N GLY A 257 -21.84 15.61 61.85
CA GLY A 257 -21.96 16.82 62.65
C GLY A 257 -23.33 16.85 63.34
N PRO A 258 -23.43 17.48 64.52
CA PRO A 258 -24.66 17.52 65.33
C PRO A 258 -25.79 18.20 64.53
N THR A 259 -26.94 17.54 64.54
CA THR A 259 -28.21 18.06 64.00
C THR A 259 -28.55 19.42 64.64
N PRO A 260 -28.94 20.45 63.85
CA PRO A 260 -29.40 21.71 64.38
C PRO A 260 -30.70 21.51 65.19
N ARG A 261 -30.69 21.84 66.45
CA ARG A 261 -31.88 21.90 67.29
C ARG A 261 -32.82 22.95 66.70
N SER A 262 -34.04 22.52 66.44
CA SER A 262 -35.20 23.42 66.23
C SER A 262 -35.41 24.28 67.46
N GLY A 263 -35.14 25.54 67.34
CA GLY A 263 -35.40 26.60 68.37
C GLY A 263 -36.43 27.57 67.85
N VAL A 264 -37.63 27.31 68.21
CA VAL A 264 -38.64 28.19 68.83
C VAL A 264 -38.70 29.62 68.31
N SER A 265 -39.82 29.87 67.69
CA SER A 265 -40.56 31.11 67.48
C SER A 265 -40.50 32.02 68.72
N ARG A 266 -40.21 33.32 68.50
CA ARG A 266 -40.87 34.43 69.24
C ARG A 266 -41.12 35.60 68.31
N ARG A 267 -42.39 35.99 68.30
CA ARG A 267 -42.95 37.22 67.79
C ARG A 267 -42.36 38.45 68.58
N VAL A 268 -42.13 39.52 67.93
CA VAL A 268 -42.79 40.84 68.12
C VAL A 268 -42.54 41.66 66.86
#